data_cd36f1afc4c495864dfcd3b2f1d4a74e
#
_entry.id   cd36f1afc4c495864dfcd3b2f1d4a74e
#
_cell.length_a   1.000
_cell.length_b   1.000
_cell.length_c   1.000
_cell.angle_alpha   90.00
_cell.angle_beta   90.00
_cell.angle_gamma   90.00
#
_symmetry.space_group_name_H-M   'P 1'
#
loop_
_entity.id
_entity.type
_entity.pdbx_description
1 polymer ?
#
loop_
_entity_poly.entity_id
_entity_poly.type
_entity_poly.pdbx_seq_one_letter_code
_entity_poly.pdbx_strand_id
1 'polypeptide(L)'
;MIIVLCPNPSVDKMLHLDELLPGEVNRSTGETPYPGGKGVHVSMALKELQTDNKLIGFWGGPAGEWIRKECSRKEISTYGPELEGWTRTCLTILTPDASTRNTEILEKGPEITSGDLLKFFDISKSQTENARALCVSGSWPANSPDDVYQVLKSICAENSIDFWVDASGERLEQALEAEPFGVHINRQEARGFFGGDLPAGEYARKLLNHCSMAAVT
;
A
#
# COMPACT_ATOMS: atom_id res chain seq x y z
N MET A 1 13.92 -11.75 7.32
CA MET A 1 13.66 -10.57 6.47
C MET A 1 12.27 -10.69 5.87
N ILE A 2 11.55 -9.58 5.71
CA ILE A 2 10.23 -9.47 5.08
C ILE A 2 10.35 -8.64 3.80
N ILE A 3 9.72 -9.08 2.72
CA ILE A 3 9.59 -8.29 1.49
C ILE A 3 8.25 -7.58 1.54
N VAL A 4 8.27 -6.26 1.39
CA VAL A 4 7.08 -5.42 1.38
C VAL A 4 6.90 -4.83 -0.01
N LEU A 5 5.74 -5.07 -0.59
CA LEU A 5 5.34 -4.48 -1.86
C LEU A 5 4.39 -3.32 -1.61
N CYS A 6 4.71 -2.16 -2.18
CA CYS A 6 3.86 -0.99 -2.25
C CYS A 6 3.68 -0.61 -3.73
N PRO A 7 2.74 -1.22 -4.45
CA PRO A 7 2.64 -1.01 -5.89
C PRO A 7 2.30 0.42 -6.31
N ASN A 8 1.67 1.21 -5.43
CA ASN A 8 1.26 2.58 -5.72
C ASN A 8 1.65 3.52 -4.56
N PRO A 9 2.96 3.75 -4.35
CA PRO A 9 3.45 4.67 -3.31
C PRO A 9 2.97 6.10 -3.57
N SER A 10 3.07 6.96 -2.56
CA SER A 10 2.67 8.36 -2.63
C SER A 10 3.58 9.26 -1.81
N VAL A 11 3.61 10.53 -2.17
CA VAL A 11 3.99 11.58 -1.21
C VAL A 11 2.73 11.96 -0.46
N ASP A 12 2.61 11.58 0.82
CA ASP A 12 1.49 11.98 1.65
C ASP A 12 1.81 13.35 2.24
N LYS A 13 1.00 14.36 1.90
CA LYS A 13 1.22 15.74 2.30
C LYS A 13 0.07 16.22 3.19
N MET A 14 0.38 16.52 4.45
CA MET A 14 -0.55 17.18 5.36
C MET A 14 -0.51 18.68 5.13
N LEU A 15 -1.67 19.29 4.93
CA LEU A 15 -1.87 20.72 4.80
C LEU A 15 -2.73 21.22 5.97
N HIS A 16 -2.21 22.16 6.73
CA HIS A 16 -2.94 22.81 7.80
C HIS A 16 -3.60 24.09 7.25
N LEU A 17 -4.91 24.24 7.47
CA LEU A 17 -5.68 25.42 7.14
C LEU A 17 -6.44 25.88 8.39
N ASP A 18 -6.63 27.19 8.54
CA ASP A 18 -7.53 27.73 9.57
C ASP A 18 -8.99 27.38 9.25
N GLU A 19 -9.34 27.36 7.95
CA GLU A 19 -10.64 27.01 7.42
C GLU A 19 -10.50 26.48 5.98
N LEU A 20 -11.34 25.51 5.58
CA LEU A 20 -11.44 25.09 4.19
C LEU A 20 -12.67 25.75 3.53
N LEU A 21 -12.41 26.64 2.56
CA LEU A 21 -13.42 27.37 1.81
C LEU A 21 -13.54 26.80 0.39
N PRO A 22 -14.55 25.97 0.10
CA PRO A 22 -14.75 25.43 -1.24
C PRO A 22 -15.02 26.56 -2.25
N GLY A 23 -14.34 26.52 -3.40
CA GLY A 23 -14.48 27.53 -4.47
C GLY A 23 -13.61 28.77 -4.28
N GLU A 24 -12.91 28.90 -3.16
CA GLU A 24 -12.05 30.04 -2.84
C GLU A 24 -10.56 29.66 -2.84
N VAL A 25 -9.71 30.67 -2.77
CA VAL A 25 -8.27 30.45 -2.59
C VAL A 25 -7.96 30.13 -1.13
N ASN A 26 -7.60 28.91 -0.85
CA ASN A 26 -7.16 28.44 0.46
C ASN A 26 -5.63 28.53 0.57
N ARG A 27 -5.11 29.14 1.64
CA ARG A 27 -3.67 29.21 1.92
C ARG A 27 -3.34 28.40 3.15
N SER A 28 -2.39 27.45 3.00
CA SER A 28 -1.94 26.64 4.13
C SER A 28 -1.16 27.50 5.13
N THR A 29 -1.39 27.25 6.40
CA THR A 29 -0.61 27.78 7.53
C THR A 29 0.58 26.89 7.89
N GLY A 30 0.60 25.66 7.37
CA GLY A 30 1.71 24.72 7.52
C GLY A 30 1.56 23.52 6.58
N GLU A 31 2.69 22.89 6.25
CA GLU A 31 2.69 21.69 5.41
C GLU A 31 3.77 20.71 5.88
N THR A 32 3.46 19.42 5.78
CA THR A 32 4.42 18.38 6.12
C THR A 32 4.28 17.22 5.15
N PRO A 33 5.31 16.94 4.33
CA PRO A 33 5.33 15.77 3.45
C PRO A 33 5.88 14.54 4.18
N TYR A 34 5.31 13.38 3.88
CA TYR A 34 5.76 12.07 4.37
C TYR A 34 5.85 11.08 3.20
N PRO A 35 6.81 10.13 3.24
CA PRO A 35 6.76 8.97 2.37
C PRO A 35 5.50 8.16 2.69
N GLY A 36 4.66 7.95 1.70
CA GLY A 36 3.34 7.38 1.87
C GLY A 36 3.04 6.18 0.98
N GLY A 37 1.82 5.70 1.14
CA GLY A 37 1.35 4.42 0.64
C GLY A 37 1.39 3.35 1.73
N LYS A 38 0.34 2.52 1.81
CA LYS A 38 0.19 1.52 2.89
C LYS A 38 1.44 0.63 3.04
N GLY A 39 2.01 0.12 1.94
CA GLY A 39 3.23 -0.70 2.00
C GLY A 39 4.46 0.06 2.51
N VAL A 40 4.60 1.36 2.21
CA VAL A 40 5.68 2.18 2.77
C VAL A 40 5.52 2.26 4.29
N HIS A 41 4.30 2.49 4.79
CA HIS A 41 4.02 2.52 6.22
C HIS A 41 4.28 1.17 6.91
N VAL A 42 3.92 0.05 6.25
CA VAL A 42 4.28 -1.30 6.74
C VAL A 42 5.78 -1.45 6.87
N SER A 43 6.54 -1.03 5.85
CA SER A 43 8.00 -1.11 5.87
C SER A 43 8.62 -0.28 6.99
N MET A 44 8.10 0.93 7.24
CA MET A 44 8.51 1.78 8.35
C MET A 44 8.19 1.16 9.71
N ALA A 45 6.98 0.62 9.89
CA ALA A 45 6.58 -0.05 11.12
C ALA A 45 7.46 -1.27 11.42
N LEU A 46 7.79 -2.07 10.40
CA LEU A 46 8.72 -3.19 10.55
C LEU A 46 10.10 -2.73 11.01
N LYS A 47 10.59 -1.59 10.48
CA LYS A 47 11.88 -1.04 10.90
C LYS A 47 11.86 -0.57 12.36
N GLU A 48 10.78 0.11 12.79
CA GLU A 48 10.58 0.47 14.21
C GLU A 48 10.55 -0.76 15.14
N LEU A 49 10.01 -1.88 14.64
CA LEU A 49 10.00 -3.18 15.33
C LEU A 49 11.34 -3.95 15.17
N GLN A 50 12.39 -3.29 14.68
CA GLN A 50 13.72 -3.89 14.45
C GLN A 50 13.69 -5.14 13.57
N THR A 51 12.75 -5.18 12.62
CA THR A 51 12.59 -6.28 11.66
C THR A 51 13.15 -5.87 10.31
N ASP A 52 14.14 -6.62 9.82
CA ASP A 52 14.72 -6.40 8.51
C ASP A 52 13.68 -6.58 7.42
N ASN A 53 13.59 -5.57 6.55
CA ASN A 53 12.70 -5.60 5.41
C ASN A 53 13.30 -4.91 4.19
N LYS A 54 12.73 -5.21 3.01
CA LYS A 54 12.99 -4.54 1.75
C LYS A 54 11.67 -4.05 1.18
N LEU A 55 11.65 -2.84 0.67
CA LEU A 55 10.48 -2.22 0.09
C LEU A 55 10.59 -2.22 -1.45
N ILE A 56 9.57 -2.73 -2.12
CA ILE A 56 9.51 -2.76 -3.58
C ILE A 56 8.28 -1.95 -4.02
N GLY A 57 8.48 -1.01 -4.95
CA GLY A 57 7.42 -0.16 -5.47
C GLY A 57 7.65 0.25 -6.90
N PHE A 58 6.67 0.92 -7.50
CA PHE A 58 6.83 1.65 -8.75
C PHE A 58 7.23 3.09 -8.41
N TRP A 59 8.38 3.53 -8.94
CA TRP A 59 8.96 4.82 -8.59
C TRP A 59 8.98 5.75 -9.79
N GLY A 60 8.32 6.89 -9.73
CA GLY A 60 8.25 7.82 -10.85
C GLY A 60 8.64 9.25 -10.49
N GLY A 61 9.51 9.85 -11.29
CA GLY A 61 9.91 11.23 -11.21
C GLY A 61 10.49 11.68 -9.86
N PRO A 62 10.61 12.99 -9.63
CA PRO A 62 11.19 13.54 -8.39
C PRO A 62 10.47 13.10 -7.12
N ALA A 63 9.16 12.83 -7.18
CA ALA A 63 8.39 12.35 -6.04
C ALA A 63 8.80 10.93 -5.62
N GLY A 64 8.98 10.02 -6.58
CA GLY A 64 9.49 8.67 -6.34
C GLY A 64 10.91 8.66 -5.78
N GLU A 65 11.80 9.48 -6.34
CA GLU A 65 13.16 9.65 -5.83
C GLU A 65 13.18 10.18 -4.40
N TRP A 66 12.33 11.15 -4.08
CA TRP A 66 12.22 11.71 -2.75
C TRP A 66 11.78 10.66 -1.72
N ILE A 67 10.76 9.84 -2.05
CA ILE A 67 10.31 8.75 -1.15
C ILE A 67 11.45 7.76 -0.90
N ARG A 68 12.15 7.32 -1.96
CA ARG A 68 13.29 6.40 -1.84
C ARG A 68 14.40 6.96 -0.96
N LYS A 69 14.70 8.26 -1.09
CA LYS A 69 15.67 8.96 -0.25
C LYS A 69 15.24 9.01 1.21
N GLU A 70 13.98 9.29 1.50
CA GLU A 70 13.46 9.29 2.88
C GLU A 70 13.46 7.88 3.48
N CYS A 71 13.12 6.85 2.70
CA CYS A 71 13.26 5.44 3.11
C CYS A 71 14.72 5.09 3.44
N SER A 72 15.65 5.50 2.57
CA SER A 72 17.09 5.29 2.80
C SER A 72 17.60 5.94 4.08
N ARG A 73 17.11 7.13 4.43
CA ARG A 73 17.44 7.80 5.71
C ARG A 73 16.98 7.01 6.94
N LYS A 74 15.96 6.16 6.76
CA LYS A 74 15.44 5.23 7.78
C LYS A 74 16.04 3.83 7.63
N GLU A 75 17.12 3.69 6.84
CA GLU A 75 17.79 2.41 6.55
C GLU A 75 16.86 1.35 5.94
N ILE A 76 15.87 1.76 5.15
CA ILE A 76 14.99 0.90 4.38
C ILE A 76 15.50 0.85 2.94
N SER A 77 15.92 -0.33 2.48
CA SER A 77 16.35 -0.54 1.09
C SER A 77 15.14 -0.59 0.17
N THR A 78 15.17 0.20 -0.91
CA THR A 78 14.08 0.30 -1.86
C THR A 78 14.49 -0.27 -3.22
N TYR A 79 13.59 -1.02 -3.85
CA TYR A 79 13.75 -1.66 -5.14
C TYR A 79 12.51 -1.40 -6.01
N GLY A 80 12.61 -1.69 -7.29
CA GLY A 80 11.48 -1.63 -8.21
C GLY A 80 11.78 -0.81 -9.46
N PRO A 81 10.91 -0.89 -10.48
CA PRO A 81 11.10 -0.16 -11.72
C PRO A 81 10.91 1.34 -11.55
N GLU A 82 11.64 2.09 -12.36
CA GLU A 82 11.43 3.53 -12.52
C GLU A 82 10.42 3.77 -13.65
N LEU A 83 9.44 4.64 -13.38
CA LEU A 83 8.39 4.99 -14.33
C LEU A 83 8.64 6.35 -14.96
N GLU A 84 8.16 6.54 -16.19
CA GLU A 84 8.14 7.85 -16.84
C GLU A 84 7.15 8.82 -16.16
N GLY A 85 5.99 8.31 -15.72
CA GLY A 85 4.99 9.09 -14.97
C GLY A 85 5.43 9.35 -13.52
N TRP A 86 4.95 10.43 -12.93
CA TRP A 86 5.32 10.79 -11.56
C TRP A 86 4.55 9.95 -10.53
N THR A 87 5.25 9.54 -9.48
CA THR A 87 4.61 9.02 -8.27
C THR A 87 3.62 10.05 -7.72
N ARG A 88 2.45 9.58 -7.34
CA ARG A 88 1.31 10.41 -6.91
C ARG A 88 1.57 11.18 -5.61
N THR A 89 0.80 12.24 -5.42
CA THR A 89 0.69 12.96 -4.14
C THR A 89 -0.70 12.74 -3.57
N CYS A 90 -0.78 12.46 -2.27
CA CYS A 90 -2.03 12.37 -1.54
C CYS A 90 -2.05 13.52 -0.52
N LEU A 91 -3.10 14.33 -0.58
CA LEU A 91 -3.25 15.49 0.31
C LEU A 91 -4.22 15.13 1.44
N THR A 92 -3.84 15.44 2.67
CA THR A 92 -4.74 15.44 3.83
C THR A 92 -4.85 16.88 4.33
N ILE A 93 -6.01 17.49 4.18
CA ILE A 93 -6.31 18.81 4.64
C ILE A 93 -6.81 18.72 6.08
N LEU A 94 -6.11 19.39 6.97
CA LEU A 94 -6.42 19.44 8.40
C LEU A 94 -6.96 20.82 8.77
N THR A 95 -8.17 20.87 9.32
CA THR A 95 -8.80 22.09 9.83
C THR A 95 -9.28 21.89 11.27
N PRO A 96 -9.50 22.97 12.05
CA PRO A 96 -10.15 22.90 13.36
C PRO A 96 -11.61 22.44 13.29
N ASP A 97 -12.31 22.73 12.19
CA ASP A 97 -13.71 22.36 12.00
C ASP A 97 -13.88 20.85 11.85
N ALA A 98 -14.71 20.27 12.69
CA ALA A 98 -14.97 18.81 12.71
C ALA A 98 -15.54 18.27 11.40
N SER A 99 -16.29 19.09 10.62
CA SER A 99 -16.91 18.69 9.34
C SER A 99 -15.89 18.58 8.20
N THR A 100 -14.74 19.26 8.29
CA THR A 100 -13.69 19.31 7.25
C THR A 100 -12.33 18.86 7.77
N ARG A 101 -12.26 18.38 9.01
CA ARG A 101 -11.01 18.09 9.76
C ARG A 101 -10.01 17.23 9.00
N ASN A 102 -10.47 16.24 8.27
CA ASN A 102 -9.65 15.28 7.56
C ASN A 102 -10.15 15.11 6.13
N THR A 103 -10.08 16.18 5.32
CA THR A 103 -10.44 16.09 3.91
C THR A 103 -9.26 15.53 3.12
N GLU A 104 -9.45 14.40 2.45
CA GLU A 104 -8.42 13.74 1.66
C GLU A 104 -8.66 13.94 0.16
N ILE A 105 -7.57 14.22 -0.56
CA ILE A 105 -7.53 14.26 -2.02
C ILE A 105 -6.44 13.29 -2.46
N LEU A 106 -6.86 12.18 -3.04
CA LEU A 106 -5.98 11.07 -3.41
C LEU A 106 -5.82 11.01 -4.93
N GLU A 107 -4.62 11.25 -5.42
CA GLU A 107 -4.30 11.05 -6.84
C GLU A 107 -4.28 9.54 -7.16
N LYS A 108 -4.61 9.19 -8.41
CA LYS A 108 -4.64 7.79 -8.87
C LYS A 108 -3.24 7.16 -8.96
N GLY A 109 -2.24 7.98 -9.21
CA GLY A 109 -0.89 7.54 -9.52
C GLY A 109 -0.66 7.29 -11.02
N PRO A 110 0.59 6.99 -11.41
CA PRO A 110 0.98 6.79 -12.79
C PRO A 110 0.42 5.48 -13.36
N GLU A 111 0.25 5.45 -14.68
CA GLU A 111 0.03 4.20 -15.41
C GLU A 111 1.34 3.42 -15.51
N ILE A 112 1.22 2.09 -15.58
CA ILE A 112 2.34 1.17 -15.77
C ILE A 112 2.21 0.47 -17.12
N THR A 113 3.34 0.14 -17.72
CA THR A 113 3.39 -0.72 -18.92
C THR A 113 3.49 -2.18 -18.50
N SER A 114 3.21 -3.10 -19.43
CA SER A 114 3.45 -4.53 -19.19
C SER A 114 4.93 -4.80 -18.89
N GLY A 115 5.85 -4.02 -19.49
CA GLY A 115 7.29 -4.12 -19.22
C GLY A 115 7.65 -3.70 -17.78
N ASP A 116 6.99 -2.66 -17.24
CA ASP A 116 7.19 -2.24 -15.85
C ASP A 116 6.68 -3.31 -14.88
N LEU A 117 5.52 -3.88 -15.18
CA LEU A 117 4.94 -4.95 -14.38
C LEU A 117 5.83 -6.21 -14.36
N LEU A 118 6.35 -6.63 -15.51
CA LEU A 118 7.29 -7.75 -15.58
C LEU A 118 8.54 -7.48 -14.75
N LYS A 119 9.16 -6.30 -14.90
CA LYS A 119 10.31 -5.90 -14.08
C LYS A 119 9.98 -5.90 -12.58
N PHE A 120 8.78 -5.46 -12.20
CA PHE A 120 8.34 -5.46 -10.81
C PHE A 120 8.29 -6.90 -10.25
N PHE A 121 7.71 -7.84 -10.99
CA PHE A 121 7.66 -9.25 -10.57
C PHE A 121 9.04 -9.91 -10.55
N ASP A 122 9.89 -9.65 -11.55
CA ASP A 122 11.26 -10.18 -11.59
C ASP A 122 12.08 -9.68 -10.40
N ILE A 123 12.00 -8.39 -10.08
CA ILE A 123 12.64 -7.81 -8.89
C ILE A 123 12.04 -8.43 -7.62
N SER A 124 10.72 -8.55 -7.52
CA SER A 124 10.08 -9.17 -6.37
C SER A 124 10.58 -10.60 -6.16
N LYS A 125 10.60 -11.41 -7.22
CA LYS A 125 11.14 -12.78 -7.19
C LYS A 125 12.60 -12.82 -6.75
N SER A 126 13.46 -11.96 -7.28
CA SER A 126 14.89 -11.92 -6.93
C SER A 126 15.14 -11.55 -5.46
N GLN A 127 14.23 -10.79 -4.83
CA GLN A 127 14.37 -10.35 -3.45
C GLN A 127 13.77 -11.34 -2.44
N THR A 128 13.00 -12.35 -2.89
CA THR A 128 12.39 -13.35 -1.99
C THR A 128 13.37 -14.41 -1.50
N GLU A 129 14.55 -14.53 -2.11
CA GLU A 129 15.60 -15.42 -1.61
C GLU A 129 15.95 -15.08 -0.15
N ASN A 130 15.85 -16.07 0.74
CA ASN A 130 16.01 -15.90 2.19
C ASN A 130 14.97 -15.00 2.88
N ALA A 131 13.86 -14.66 2.23
CA ALA A 131 12.73 -14.03 2.89
C ALA A 131 11.95 -15.05 3.74
N ARG A 132 11.19 -14.55 4.73
CA ARG A 132 10.21 -15.35 5.50
C ARG A 132 8.80 -15.12 5.03
N ALA A 133 8.54 -13.93 4.50
CA ALA A 133 7.23 -13.53 4.02
C ALA A 133 7.35 -12.44 2.95
N LEU A 134 6.33 -12.38 2.10
CA LEU A 134 6.07 -11.28 1.19
C LEU A 134 4.71 -10.68 1.57
N CYS A 135 4.68 -9.37 1.79
CA CYS A 135 3.47 -8.61 2.10
C CYS A 135 3.19 -7.61 0.98
N VAL A 136 2.03 -7.67 0.34
CA VAL A 136 1.56 -6.61 -0.55
C VAL A 136 0.51 -5.78 0.16
N SER A 137 0.71 -4.46 0.22
CA SER A 137 -0.17 -3.57 0.95
C SER A 137 -0.43 -2.27 0.19
N GLY A 138 -1.71 -1.93 0.05
CA GLY A 138 -2.21 -0.75 -0.63
C GLY A 138 -2.77 -1.02 -2.02
N SER A 139 -3.12 0.08 -2.72
CA SER A 139 -3.68 0.02 -4.06
C SER A 139 -2.64 -0.35 -5.12
N TRP A 140 -3.12 -0.87 -6.23
CA TRP A 140 -2.36 -1.03 -7.45
C TRP A 140 -2.61 0.16 -8.40
N PRO A 141 -1.70 0.46 -9.35
CA PRO A 141 -2.00 1.33 -10.47
C PRO A 141 -3.28 0.87 -11.20
N ALA A 142 -4.06 1.84 -11.70
CA ALA A 142 -5.41 1.58 -12.20
C ALA A 142 -5.49 0.58 -13.37
N ASN A 143 -4.41 0.48 -14.16
CA ASN A 143 -4.31 -0.41 -15.31
C ASN A 143 -3.61 -1.75 -15.00
N SER A 144 -3.42 -2.11 -13.72
CA SER A 144 -2.83 -3.39 -13.34
C SER A 144 -3.78 -4.55 -13.65
N PRO A 145 -3.29 -5.68 -14.17
CA PRO A 145 -4.08 -6.87 -14.43
C PRO A 145 -4.76 -7.43 -13.17
N ASP A 146 -5.76 -8.29 -13.36
CA ASP A 146 -6.51 -8.87 -12.25
C ASP A 146 -5.77 -10.03 -11.58
N ASP A 147 -4.83 -10.65 -12.26
CA ASP A 147 -4.08 -11.83 -11.80
C ASP A 147 -2.79 -11.52 -11.03
N VAL A 148 -2.55 -10.25 -10.66
CA VAL A 148 -1.32 -9.84 -9.96
C VAL A 148 -1.09 -10.61 -8.65
N TYR A 149 -2.14 -10.96 -7.92
CA TYR A 149 -2.04 -11.72 -6.67
C TYR A 149 -1.70 -13.19 -6.91
N GLN A 150 -2.21 -13.79 -7.97
CA GLN A 150 -1.88 -15.17 -8.38
C GLN A 150 -0.41 -15.29 -8.77
N VAL A 151 0.12 -14.29 -9.50
CA VAL A 151 1.55 -14.22 -9.83
C VAL A 151 2.40 -14.11 -8.55
N LEU A 152 2.03 -13.22 -7.63
CA LEU A 152 2.74 -13.07 -6.35
C LEU A 152 2.66 -14.34 -5.48
N LYS A 153 1.50 -14.99 -5.44
CA LYS A 153 1.34 -16.29 -4.77
C LYS A 153 2.27 -17.34 -5.33
N SER A 154 2.41 -17.40 -6.66
CA SER A 154 3.32 -18.33 -7.33
C SER A 154 4.78 -18.07 -6.94
N ILE A 155 5.21 -16.79 -6.92
CA ILE A 155 6.54 -16.39 -6.46
C ILE A 155 6.78 -16.83 -5.00
N CYS A 156 5.78 -16.67 -4.13
CA CYS A 156 5.88 -17.10 -2.73
C CYS A 156 5.97 -18.61 -2.61
N ALA A 157 5.19 -19.36 -3.39
CA ALA A 157 5.20 -20.83 -3.37
C ALA A 157 6.54 -21.40 -3.82
N GLU A 158 7.16 -20.84 -4.86
CA GLU A 158 8.50 -21.27 -5.33
C GLU A 158 9.58 -21.15 -4.24
N ASN A 159 9.45 -20.17 -3.34
CA ASN A 159 10.41 -19.92 -2.25
C ASN A 159 9.93 -20.42 -0.88
N SER A 160 8.76 -21.05 -0.80
CA SER A 160 8.14 -21.55 0.45
C SER A 160 8.02 -20.45 1.52
N ILE A 161 7.59 -19.25 1.13
CA ILE A 161 7.39 -18.10 2.01
C ILE A 161 5.91 -17.73 2.14
N ASP A 162 5.54 -17.13 3.27
CA ASP A 162 4.18 -16.70 3.54
C ASP A 162 3.78 -15.49 2.70
N PHE A 163 2.60 -15.57 2.07
CA PHE A 163 2.03 -14.47 1.29
C PHE A 163 0.97 -13.72 2.10
N TRP A 164 1.21 -12.43 2.34
CA TRP A 164 0.33 -11.54 3.10
C TRP A 164 -0.25 -10.44 2.23
N VAL A 165 -1.52 -10.11 2.47
CA VAL A 165 -2.24 -9.10 1.69
C VAL A 165 -2.97 -8.12 2.58
N ASP A 166 -2.86 -6.82 2.26
CA ASP A 166 -3.72 -5.73 2.70
C ASP A 166 -4.31 -5.06 1.44
N ALA A 167 -5.54 -5.37 1.13
CA ALA A 167 -6.26 -4.89 -0.05
C ALA A 167 -7.73 -4.60 0.28
N SER A 168 -8.40 -3.85 -0.57
CA SER A 168 -9.83 -3.50 -0.42
C SER A 168 -10.58 -3.55 -1.74
N GLY A 169 -11.93 -3.58 -1.67
CA GLY A 169 -12.80 -3.59 -2.84
C GLY A 169 -12.58 -4.82 -3.74
N GLU A 170 -12.62 -4.63 -5.05
CA GLU A 170 -12.40 -5.69 -6.05
C GLU A 170 -11.03 -6.35 -5.91
N ARG A 171 -10.00 -5.60 -5.52
CA ARG A 171 -8.66 -6.14 -5.29
C ARG A 171 -8.61 -7.11 -4.11
N LEU A 172 -9.48 -6.95 -3.11
CA LEU A 172 -9.59 -7.93 -2.02
C LEU A 172 -10.15 -9.26 -2.54
N GLU A 173 -11.16 -9.23 -3.43
CA GLU A 173 -11.72 -10.44 -4.03
C GLU A 173 -10.64 -11.22 -4.78
N GLN A 174 -9.91 -10.55 -5.69
CA GLN A 174 -8.80 -11.14 -6.44
C GLN A 174 -7.70 -11.69 -5.52
N ALA A 175 -7.41 -11.00 -4.41
CA ALA A 175 -6.42 -11.46 -3.44
C ALA A 175 -6.87 -12.72 -2.69
N LEU A 176 -8.17 -12.82 -2.34
CA LEU A 176 -8.74 -14.00 -1.67
C LEU A 176 -8.76 -15.23 -2.58
N GLU A 177 -8.97 -15.05 -3.90
CA GLU A 177 -8.86 -16.13 -4.89
C GLU A 177 -7.43 -16.71 -4.98
N ALA A 178 -6.41 -15.92 -4.65
CA ALA A 178 -5.03 -16.40 -4.59
C ALA A 178 -4.71 -17.18 -3.30
N GLU A 179 -5.66 -17.36 -2.38
CA GLU A 179 -5.51 -18.07 -1.11
C GLU A 179 -4.24 -17.65 -0.34
N PRO A 180 -4.12 -16.37 0.08
CA PRO A 180 -2.95 -15.90 0.80
C PRO A 180 -2.82 -16.60 2.15
N PHE A 181 -1.62 -16.60 2.73
CA PHE A 181 -1.41 -17.07 4.10
C PHE A 181 -2.15 -16.17 5.10
N GLY A 182 -2.07 -14.84 4.92
CA GLY A 182 -2.70 -13.89 5.80
C GLY A 182 -3.31 -12.68 5.09
N VAL A 183 -4.41 -12.18 5.66
CA VAL A 183 -5.15 -10.99 5.17
C VAL A 183 -5.36 -10.02 6.32
N HIS A 184 -5.09 -8.74 6.06
CA HIS A 184 -5.47 -7.63 6.90
C HIS A 184 -6.42 -6.70 6.15
N ILE A 185 -7.51 -6.31 6.80
CA ILE A 185 -8.42 -5.24 6.33
C ILE A 185 -8.95 -4.48 7.54
N ASN A 186 -9.38 -3.24 7.36
CA ASN A 186 -10.11 -2.52 8.40
C ASN A 186 -11.60 -2.90 8.39
N ARG A 187 -12.32 -2.56 9.49
CA ARG A 187 -13.75 -2.89 9.65
C ARG A 187 -14.63 -2.27 8.56
N GLN A 188 -14.30 -1.07 8.09
CA GLN A 188 -15.06 -0.41 7.03
C GLN A 188 -14.89 -1.13 5.68
N GLU A 189 -13.68 -1.55 5.35
CA GLU A 189 -13.38 -2.38 4.17
C GLU A 189 -14.09 -3.73 4.27
N ALA A 190 -14.05 -4.37 5.45
CA ALA A 190 -14.77 -5.63 5.70
C ALA A 190 -16.28 -5.48 5.54
N ARG A 191 -16.86 -4.41 6.06
CA ARG A 191 -18.27 -4.08 5.89
C ARG A 191 -18.63 -3.85 4.42
N GLY A 192 -17.80 -3.13 3.68
CA GLY A 192 -18.00 -2.89 2.24
C GLY A 192 -17.98 -4.17 1.43
N PHE A 193 -17.11 -5.13 1.79
CA PHE A 193 -16.92 -6.39 1.08
C PHE A 193 -17.98 -7.45 1.45
N PHE A 194 -18.19 -7.71 2.74
CA PHE A 194 -19.11 -8.76 3.20
C PHE A 194 -20.55 -8.28 3.43
N GLY A 195 -20.78 -6.97 3.47
CA GLY A 195 -22.05 -6.38 3.87
C GLY A 195 -22.32 -6.49 5.38
N GLY A 196 -23.44 -5.86 5.82
CA GLY A 196 -23.85 -5.88 7.22
C GLY A 196 -22.97 -5.02 8.13
N ASP A 197 -23.32 -4.99 9.42
CA ASP A 197 -22.53 -4.33 10.47
C ASP A 197 -22.19 -5.35 11.54
N LEU A 198 -21.18 -6.16 11.26
CA LEU A 198 -20.72 -7.26 12.11
C LEU A 198 -19.55 -6.82 13.01
N PRO A 199 -19.36 -7.47 14.17
CA PRO A 199 -18.13 -7.33 14.92
C PRO A 199 -16.89 -7.75 14.13
N ALA A 200 -15.74 -7.12 14.36
CA ALA A 200 -14.50 -7.42 13.66
C ALA A 200 -14.14 -8.91 13.65
N GLY A 201 -14.34 -9.61 14.77
CA GLY A 201 -14.10 -11.04 14.89
C GLY A 201 -14.98 -11.92 13.98
N GLU A 202 -16.18 -11.48 13.62
CA GLU A 202 -17.03 -12.22 12.67
C GLU A 202 -16.57 -12.03 11.24
N TYR A 203 -16.14 -10.82 10.87
CA TYR A 203 -15.49 -10.59 9.59
C TYR A 203 -14.19 -11.39 9.45
N ALA A 204 -13.38 -11.44 10.52
CA ALA A 204 -12.17 -12.26 10.52
C ALA A 204 -12.48 -13.75 10.30
N ARG A 205 -13.53 -14.29 10.94
CA ARG A 205 -13.96 -15.69 10.69
C ARG A 205 -14.37 -15.94 9.23
N LYS A 206 -15.01 -14.96 8.58
CA LYS A 206 -15.35 -15.09 7.16
C LYS A 206 -14.11 -15.12 6.28
N LEU A 207 -13.09 -14.28 6.57
CA LEU A 207 -11.82 -14.28 5.86
C LEU A 207 -11.06 -15.60 6.01
N LEU A 208 -11.16 -16.27 7.17
CA LEU A 208 -10.52 -17.58 7.41
C LEU A 208 -11.01 -18.72 6.51
N ASN A 209 -12.07 -18.52 5.73
CA ASN A 209 -12.44 -19.44 4.65
C ASN A 209 -11.50 -19.36 3.44
N HIS A 210 -10.67 -18.31 3.34
CA HIS A 210 -9.82 -18.00 2.21
C HIS A 210 -8.33 -17.86 2.58
N CYS A 211 -8.00 -17.82 3.86
CA CYS A 211 -6.64 -17.63 4.34
C CYS A 211 -6.40 -18.35 5.67
N SER A 212 -5.14 -18.55 6.05
CA SER A 212 -4.78 -19.19 7.33
C SER A 212 -4.81 -18.22 8.51
N MET A 213 -4.64 -16.92 8.27
CA MET A 213 -4.66 -15.87 9.28
C MET A 213 -5.46 -14.65 8.78
N ALA A 214 -6.26 -14.08 9.66
CA ALA A 214 -7.04 -12.88 9.36
C ALA A 214 -6.94 -11.85 10.49
N ALA A 215 -6.70 -10.59 10.14
CA ALA A 215 -6.76 -9.46 11.05
C ALA A 215 -7.77 -8.43 10.54
N VAL A 216 -8.70 -8.00 11.39
CA VAL A 216 -9.68 -6.95 11.11
C VAL A 216 -9.58 -5.88 12.20
N THR A 217 -9.19 -4.66 11.82
CA THR A 217 -8.99 -3.52 12.74
C THR A 217 -10.09 -2.47 12.63
#